data_84a3329220f72671ab2b9aec5e008b9b
#
_entry.id   84a3329220f72671ab2b9aec5e008b9b
#
_cell.length_a   1.000
_cell.length_b   1.000
_cell.length_c   1.000
_cell.angle_alpha   90.00
_cell.angle_beta   90.00
_cell.angle_gamma   90.00
#
_symmetry.space_group_name_H-M   'P 1'
#
loop_
_entity.id
_entity.type
_entity.pdbx_description
1 polymer ?
#
loop_
_entity_poly.entity_id
_entity_poly.type
_entity_poly.pdbx_seq_one_letter_code
_entity_poly.pdbx_strand_id
1 'polypeptide(L)'
;MFQFNRITWVAGAVIAITQMSWAGVTPTQFNGIGSSSYDGWINLTGANFTGYGGFPGNVTWPSPIGSNEVGLGDADLSRVAGSPSGGGPYLASDSIYFGNIAQIPNALGGTLRVTDTTPLAGLKTVVFQIQIGEAVGYDFHEPTGLPVIKVNGQTSAISASFEPVLLGSYQNGTFPSPETKQDEPVYVNTWAFQWNLDPAVAIQSFQIEFSAVTHAQVYALQLDQTSVLQSQQVFAKNELPPQIKLVSVGLPASSGLQTFVTHRFEGPADQTIDIEFSANLALSNWEVKSGVSTGDGTFYVIFTASGDLRETWRKGMFFRAKHSNN
;
A
#
# COMPACT_ATOMS: atom_id res chain seq x y z
N MET A 1 -27.78 -59.03 -2.32
CA MET A 1 -28.12 -57.74 -2.97
C MET A 1 -27.67 -56.62 -2.03
N PHE A 2 -26.44 -56.16 -2.19
CA PHE A 2 -25.86 -55.14 -1.30
C PHE A 2 -26.06 -53.77 -1.95
N GLN A 3 -26.83 -52.90 -1.30
CA GLN A 3 -26.96 -51.50 -1.70
C GLN A 3 -25.74 -50.72 -1.23
N PHE A 4 -24.95 -50.21 -2.16
CA PHE A 4 -23.90 -49.26 -1.88
C PHE A 4 -24.53 -47.85 -1.76
N ASN A 5 -24.61 -47.33 -0.54
CA ASN A 5 -24.89 -45.94 -0.30
C ASN A 5 -23.71 -45.08 -0.77
N ARG A 6 -23.91 -44.30 -1.84
CA ARG A 6 -22.96 -43.31 -2.27
C ARG A 6 -22.99 -42.15 -1.25
N ILE A 7 -21.99 -42.07 -0.40
CA ILE A 7 -21.75 -40.92 0.45
C ILE A 7 -21.08 -39.86 -0.42
N THR A 8 -21.82 -38.80 -0.75
CA THR A 8 -21.31 -37.63 -1.47
C THR A 8 -20.55 -36.78 -0.44
N TRP A 9 -19.23 -36.73 -0.56
CA TRP A 9 -18.37 -35.85 0.24
C TRP A 9 -18.34 -34.47 -0.40
N VAL A 10 -18.87 -33.47 0.28
CA VAL A 10 -18.58 -32.07 0.01
C VAL A 10 -17.49 -31.64 0.99
N ALA A 11 -16.25 -31.73 0.56
CA ALA A 11 -15.14 -31.12 1.29
C ALA A 11 -15.18 -29.62 1.02
N GLY A 12 -15.82 -28.85 1.90
CA GLY A 12 -15.73 -27.39 1.88
C GLY A 12 -14.34 -26.98 2.38
N ALA A 13 -13.42 -26.67 1.48
CA ALA A 13 -12.20 -25.97 1.85
C ALA A 13 -12.54 -24.51 2.14
N VAL A 14 -12.55 -24.11 3.40
CA VAL A 14 -12.58 -22.69 3.77
C VAL A 14 -11.18 -22.14 3.54
N ILE A 15 -10.98 -21.44 2.44
CA ILE A 15 -9.74 -20.71 2.16
C ILE A 15 -9.78 -19.45 3.01
N ALA A 16 -9.12 -19.46 4.17
CA ALA A 16 -8.79 -18.24 4.86
C ALA A 16 -7.63 -17.59 4.08
N ILE A 17 -7.95 -16.66 3.18
CA ILE A 17 -6.96 -15.77 2.60
C ILE A 17 -6.58 -14.83 3.75
N THR A 18 -5.51 -15.16 4.47
CA THR A 18 -4.86 -14.17 5.32
C THR A 18 -4.26 -13.15 4.37
N GLN A 19 -4.97 -12.04 4.17
CA GLN A 19 -4.33 -10.86 3.63
C GLN A 19 -3.17 -10.56 4.58
N MET A 20 -1.94 -10.68 4.09
CA MET A 20 -0.82 -10.08 4.79
C MET A 20 -1.13 -8.59 4.84
N SER A 21 -1.61 -8.10 5.98
CA SER A 21 -1.61 -6.68 6.24
C SER A 21 -0.15 -6.28 6.27
N TRP A 22 0.30 -5.59 5.27
CA TRP A 22 1.57 -4.90 5.33
C TRP A 22 1.48 -4.00 6.54
N ALA A 23 2.45 -4.09 7.45
CA ALA A 23 2.54 -3.11 8.53
C ALA A 23 2.64 -1.75 7.84
N GLY A 24 1.78 -0.81 8.20
CA GLY A 24 1.80 0.52 7.63
C GLY A 24 3.20 1.10 7.74
N VAL A 25 3.80 1.41 6.60
CA VAL A 25 5.12 2.06 6.58
C VAL A 25 4.85 3.55 6.70
N THR A 26 5.22 4.13 7.83
CA THR A 26 5.26 5.58 7.97
C THR A 26 6.42 6.11 7.13
N PRO A 27 6.26 7.23 6.39
CA PRO A 27 7.35 7.87 5.69
C PRO A 27 8.56 8.06 6.60
N THR A 28 9.75 7.78 6.11
CA THR A 28 11.00 7.87 6.85
C THR A 28 12.09 8.52 6.03
N GLN A 29 12.97 9.25 6.71
CA GLN A 29 14.06 9.95 6.06
C GLN A 29 14.88 9.02 5.16
N PHE A 30 15.08 9.44 3.93
CA PHE A 30 16.03 8.84 3.02
C PHE A 30 17.43 9.41 3.27
N ASN A 31 18.31 8.60 3.83
CA ASN A 31 19.70 8.99 4.07
C ASN A 31 20.51 8.85 2.77
N GLY A 32 20.42 9.83 1.88
CA GLY A 32 21.20 9.89 0.64
C GLY A 32 22.69 10.11 0.89
N ILE A 33 23.50 9.76 -0.12
CA ILE A 33 24.94 10.11 -0.15
C ILE A 33 25.06 11.62 -0.44
N GLY A 34 26.01 12.30 0.19
CA GLY A 34 26.28 13.72 0.00
C GLY A 34 25.56 14.60 1.02
N SER A 35 25.47 15.92 0.72
CA SER A 35 24.65 16.82 1.53
C SER A 35 23.19 16.46 1.37
N SER A 36 22.46 16.44 2.48
CA SER A 36 21.02 16.11 2.50
C SER A 36 20.28 17.00 3.49
N SER A 37 19.01 17.24 3.21
CA SER A 37 18.06 17.84 4.14
C SER A 37 16.73 17.08 4.04
N TYR A 38 15.89 17.20 5.05
CA TYR A 38 14.55 16.64 5.01
C TYR A 38 13.55 17.50 5.75
N ASP A 39 12.29 17.36 5.35
CA ASP A 39 11.10 17.89 5.99
C ASP A 39 10.12 16.74 6.23
N GLY A 40 9.38 16.80 7.32
CA GLY A 40 8.36 15.81 7.61
C GLY A 40 7.13 16.43 8.26
N TRP A 41 5.97 15.91 7.93
CA TRP A 41 4.68 16.32 8.48
C TRP A 41 3.96 15.09 8.99
N ILE A 42 3.77 15.02 10.30
CA ILE A 42 3.04 13.97 10.99
C ILE A 42 1.99 14.58 11.93
N ASN A 43 1.08 13.75 12.41
CA ASN A 43 0.04 14.20 13.34
C ASN A 43 -0.72 15.43 12.85
N LEU A 44 -1.03 15.46 11.57
CA LEU A 44 -1.73 16.55 10.87
C LEU A 44 -3.22 16.59 11.25
N THR A 45 -3.49 16.89 12.51
CA THR A 45 -4.82 16.85 13.10
C THR A 45 -5.33 18.24 13.48
N GLY A 46 -6.65 18.42 13.49
CA GLY A 46 -7.27 19.67 13.93
C GLY A 46 -6.97 20.04 15.38
N ALA A 47 -6.63 19.05 16.23
CA ALA A 47 -6.22 19.28 17.61
C ALA A 47 -4.83 19.91 17.70
N ASN A 48 -3.90 19.52 16.81
CA ASN A 48 -2.54 20.06 16.77
C ASN A 48 -2.45 21.39 16.01
N PHE A 49 -3.35 21.60 15.06
CA PHE A 49 -3.37 22.79 14.18
C PHE A 49 -4.76 23.45 14.21
N THR A 50 -5.01 24.24 15.23
CA THR A 50 -6.30 24.94 15.39
C THR A 50 -6.52 25.98 14.30
N GLY A 51 -7.72 26.03 13.75
CA GLY A 51 -8.09 27.01 12.71
C GLY A 51 -7.87 26.53 11.27
N TYR A 52 -7.35 25.31 11.05
CA TYR A 52 -7.08 24.76 9.71
C TYR A 52 -8.25 23.96 9.12
N GLY A 53 -9.34 23.87 9.80
CA GLY A 53 -10.37 23.08 9.23
C GLY A 53 -11.61 22.86 10.03
N GLY A 54 -12.40 21.96 9.56
CA GLY A 54 -13.69 21.52 10.03
C GLY A 54 -14.66 21.40 8.87
N PHE A 55 -15.50 20.38 8.92
CA PHE A 55 -16.60 20.25 7.98
C PHE A 55 -17.63 21.37 8.27
N PRO A 56 -18.16 22.04 7.26
CA PRO A 56 -18.13 21.80 5.81
C PRO A 56 -16.95 22.36 5.01
N GLY A 57 -15.83 22.68 5.62
CA GLY A 57 -14.55 22.79 4.94
C GLY A 57 -14.32 23.95 3.98
N ASN A 58 -15.04 25.04 4.11
CA ASN A 58 -14.84 26.25 3.28
C ASN A 58 -13.67 27.13 3.73
N VAL A 59 -12.91 26.64 4.70
CA VAL A 59 -11.90 27.45 5.38
C VAL A 59 -10.62 27.46 4.57
N THR A 60 -10.18 28.65 4.18
CA THR A 60 -8.80 28.88 3.74
C THR A 60 -7.89 28.58 4.92
N TRP A 61 -6.82 27.85 4.69
CA TRP A 61 -5.81 27.64 5.72
C TRP A 61 -5.22 28.97 6.15
N PRO A 62 -5.08 29.25 7.45
CA PRO A 62 -4.63 30.54 7.95
C PRO A 62 -3.20 30.88 7.55
N SER A 63 -2.36 29.86 7.40
CA SER A 63 -0.97 29.94 6.93
C SER A 63 -0.54 28.58 6.39
N PRO A 64 0.59 28.47 5.68
CA PRO A 64 1.25 27.20 5.43
C PRO A 64 1.60 26.48 6.74
N ILE A 65 1.72 25.17 6.70
CA ILE A 65 2.19 24.32 7.81
C ILE A 65 3.63 23.98 7.53
N GLY A 66 4.56 24.51 8.35
CA GLY A 66 5.97 24.14 8.31
C GLY A 66 6.19 22.69 8.71
N SER A 67 7.36 22.16 8.39
CA SER A 67 7.81 20.84 8.85
C SER A 67 7.69 20.74 10.37
N ASN A 68 7.06 19.67 10.88
CA ASN A 68 6.94 19.41 12.32
C ASN A 68 7.76 18.22 12.79
N GLU A 69 8.49 17.58 11.89
CA GLU A 69 9.57 16.65 12.21
C GLU A 69 10.90 17.41 12.32
N VAL A 70 11.78 16.89 13.17
CA VAL A 70 13.09 17.49 13.38
C VAL A 70 13.96 17.21 12.15
N GLY A 71 14.12 18.21 11.29
CA GLY A 71 14.94 18.17 10.08
C GLY A 71 15.68 19.50 9.86
N LEU A 72 16.50 19.54 8.83
CA LEU A 72 17.23 20.76 8.39
C LEU A 72 16.47 21.51 7.29
N GLY A 73 15.33 20.98 6.86
CA GLY A 73 14.50 21.58 5.84
C GLY A 73 13.59 22.68 6.42
N ASP A 74 13.08 23.52 5.55
CA ASP A 74 12.19 24.62 5.86
C ASP A 74 11.01 24.69 4.87
N ALA A 75 10.68 23.57 4.25
CA ALA A 75 9.55 23.48 3.35
C ALA A 75 8.20 23.61 4.08
N ASP A 76 7.25 24.15 3.37
CA ASP A 76 5.89 24.43 3.85
C ASP A 76 4.83 23.63 3.10
N LEU A 77 3.88 23.09 3.82
CA LEU A 77 2.68 22.45 3.28
C LEU A 77 1.51 23.43 3.23
N SER A 78 0.85 23.55 2.10
CA SER A 78 -0.29 24.44 1.91
C SER A 78 -1.42 23.81 1.12
N ARG A 79 -2.63 24.32 1.36
CA ARG A 79 -3.81 24.04 0.54
C ARG A 79 -3.83 24.97 -0.68
N VAL A 80 -3.89 24.39 -1.88
CA VAL A 80 -3.96 25.14 -3.15
C VAL A 80 -5.40 25.31 -3.60
N ALA A 81 -6.15 24.22 -3.60
CA ALA A 81 -7.55 24.21 -4.02
C ALA A 81 -8.36 23.24 -3.17
N GLY A 82 -9.62 23.58 -2.94
CA GLY A 82 -10.60 22.67 -2.38
C GLY A 82 -11.29 21.83 -3.45
N SER A 83 -12.16 20.94 -2.99
CA SER A 83 -13.06 20.23 -3.89
C SER A 83 -13.96 21.21 -4.64
N PRO A 84 -14.25 20.99 -5.94
CA PRO A 84 -15.18 21.81 -6.71
C PRO A 84 -16.59 21.90 -6.11
N SER A 85 -17.02 20.88 -5.36
CA SER A 85 -18.33 20.82 -4.70
C SER A 85 -18.32 21.32 -3.25
N GLY A 86 -17.20 21.95 -2.81
CA GLY A 86 -17.00 22.40 -1.44
C GLY A 86 -16.44 21.28 -0.54
N GLY A 87 -15.76 21.66 0.50
CA GLY A 87 -15.14 20.71 1.44
C GLY A 87 -13.62 20.79 1.48
N GLY A 88 -12.98 19.65 1.81
CA GLY A 88 -11.54 19.57 2.07
C GLY A 88 -10.63 20.03 0.93
N PRO A 89 -9.31 19.94 1.13
CA PRO A 89 -8.64 19.36 2.29
C PRO A 89 -8.69 20.24 3.54
N TYR A 90 -8.95 19.62 4.69
CA TYR A 90 -8.90 20.25 6.01
C TYR A 90 -8.38 19.27 7.07
N LEU A 91 -7.85 19.77 8.18
CA LEU A 91 -7.36 18.92 9.25
C LEU A 91 -8.53 18.36 10.06
N ALA A 92 -8.65 17.03 10.05
CA ALA A 92 -9.67 16.28 10.77
C ALA A 92 -9.15 15.78 12.15
N SER A 93 -9.74 14.71 12.69
CA SER A 93 -9.34 14.15 13.97
C SER A 93 -7.96 13.49 13.95
N ASP A 94 -7.57 12.91 12.83
CA ASP A 94 -6.38 12.05 12.70
C ASP A 94 -5.54 12.29 11.44
N SER A 95 -6.01 13.15 10.52
CA SER A 95 -5.42 13.31 9.18
C SER A 95 -5.84 14.61 8.52
N ILE A 96 -5.25 14.93 7.38
CA ILE A 96 -5.84 15.88 6.42
C ILE A 96 -6.90 15.12 5.61
N TYR A 97 -8.14 15.51 5.75
CA TYR A 97 -9.28 14.86 5.10
C TYR A 97 -9.76 15.66 3.88
N PHE A 98 -9.90 14.97 2.77
CA PHE A 98 -10.40 15.52 1.50
C PHE A 98 -11.93 15.39 1.44
N GLY A 99 -12.60 16.00 2.43
CA GLY A 99 -14.05 15.87 2.63
C GLY A 99 -14.88 16.52 1.55
N ASN A 100 -15.98 15.86 1.21
CA ASN A 100 -17.01 16.34 0.32
C ASN A 100 -18.29 15.53 0.59
N ILE A 101 -19.43 16.01 0.07
CA ILE A 101 -20.69 15.26 0.08
C ILE A 101 -20.82 14.31 -1.13
N ALA A 102 -19.98 14.46 -2.16
CA ALA A 102 -20.00 13.62 -3.33
C ALA A 102 -19.44 12.24 -3.02
N GLN A 103 -20.21 11.19 -3.30
CA GLN A 103 -19.79 9.80 -3.19
C GLN A 103 -19.61 9.20 -4.61
N ILE A 104 -18.79 9.88 -5.41
CA ILE A 104 -18.49 9.47 -6.78
C ILE A 104 -17.04 9.00 -6.80
N PRO A 105 -16.77 7.77 -7.29
CA PRO A 105 -15.41 7.28 -7.46
C PRO A 105 -14.54 8.28 -8.23
N ASN A 106 -13.29 8.41 -7.85
CA ASN A 106 -12.32 9.32 -8.49
C ASN A 106 -12.75 10.79 -8.57
N ALA A 107 -13.65 11.27 -7.71
CA ALA A 107 -14.01 12.70 -7.67
C ALA A 107 -12.86 13.50 -7.05
N LEU A 108 -12.57 14.70 -7.60
CA LEU A 108 -11.52 15.58 -7.07
C LEU A 108 -11.87 16.07 -5.66
N GLY A 109 -11.07 15.71 -4.67
CA GLY A 109 -11.20 16.10 -3.26
C GLY A 109 -10.48 17.39 -2.91
N GLY A 110 -9.52 17.81 -3.74
CA GLY A 110 -8.73 19.03 -3.58
C GLY A 110 -7.25 18.79 -3.85
N THR A 111 -6.46 19.87 -3.68
CA THR A 111 -5.02 19.89 -4.01
C THR A 111 -4.22 20.42 -2.84
N LEU A 112 -3.15 19.74 -2.51
CA LEU A 112 -2.10 20.17 -1.60
C LEU A 112 -0.81 20.47 -2.35
N ARG A 113 0.02 21.31 -1.73
CA ARG A 113 1.33 21.71 -2.25
C ARG A 113 2.34 21.75 -1.13
N VAL A 114 3.48 21.13 -1.36
CA VAL A 114 4.71 21.36 -0.58
C VAL A 114 5.57 22.36 -1.34
N THR A 115 6.02 23.42 -0.68
CA THR A 115 6.86 24.47 -1.28
C THR A 115 8.15 24.60 -0.49
N ASP A 116 9.28 24.59 -1.18
CA ASP A 116 10.57 24.91 -0.62
C ASP A 116 11.15 26.11 -1.40
N THR A 117 11.43 27.20 -0.69
CA THR A 117 11.98 28.45 -1.24
C THR A 117 13.48 28.58 -1.02
N THR A 118 14.07 27.71 -0.22
CA THR A 118 15.51 27.67 0.11
C THR A 118 16.06 26.24 0.05
N PRO A 119 15.87 25.53 -1.08
CA PRO A 119 16.22 24.14 -1.19
C PRO A 119 17.70 23.89 -0.95
N LEU A 120 18.05 22.65 -0.62
CA LEU A 120 19.42 22.23 -0.42
C LEU A 120 20.34 22.74 -1.54
N ALA A 121 21.43 23.40 -1.17
CA ALA A 121 22.42 23.89 -2.13
C ALA A 121 22.96 22.76 -3.02
N GLY A 122 22.88 22.96 -4.34
CA GLY A 122 23.30 21.94 -5.30
C GLY A 122 22.34 20.76 -5.42
N LEU A 123 21.07 20.94 -5.07
CA LEU A 123 20.01 19.95 -5.17
C LEU A 123 20.01 19.20 -6.52
N LYS A 124 20.00 17.88 -6.50
CA LYS A 124 20.00 17.00 -7.68
C LYS A 124 18.87 15.98 -7.65
N THR A 125 18.51 15.49 -6.47
CA THR A 125 17.43 14.51 -6.32
C THR A 125 16.49 14.94 -5.19
N VAL A 126 15.21 14.84 -5.48
CA VAL A 126 14.10 15.01 -4.52
C VAL A 126 13.37 13.69 -4.39
N VAL A 127 13.11 13.28 -3.17
CA VAL A 127 12.26 12.12 -2.86
C VAL A 127 11.10 12.59 -2.00
N PHE A 128 9.90 12.25 -2.39
CA PHE A 128 8.68 12.60 -1.68
C PHE A 128 7.91 11.34 -1.32
N GLN A 129 7.61 11.19 -0.06
CA GLN A 129 6.81 10.08 0.45
C GLN A 129 5.49 10.61 0.99
N ILE A 130 4.42 9.88 0.76
CA ILE A 130 3.08 10.20 1.22
C ILE A 130 2.39 8.95 1.77
N GLN A 131 1.88 9.06 3.00
CA GLN A 131 0.98 8.07 3.57
C GLN A 131 -0.45 8.57 3.40
N ILE A 132 -1.22 7.86 2.57
CA ILE A 132 -2.55 8.28 2.14
C ILE A 132 -3.56 7.15 2.25
N GLY A 133 -4.71 7.42 2.85
CA GLY A 133 -5.87 6.53 2.85
C GLY A 133 -6.68 6.73 1.57
N GLU A 134 -6.89 5.66 0.86
CA GLU A 134 -7.69 5.63 -0.35
C GLU A 134 -9.18 5.88 -0.08
N ALA A 135 -9.89 6.24 -1.12
CA ALA A 135 -11.35 6.19 -1.13
C ALA A 135 -11.84 5.52 -2.41
N VAL A 136 -12.64 4.48 -2.25
CA VAL A 136 -13.23 3.71 -3.36
C VAL A 136 -12.15 3.24 -4.37
N GLY A 137 -11.01 2.74 -3.85
CA GLY A 137 -9.90 2.21 -4.65
C GLY A 137 -8.98 3.26 -5.29
N TYR A 138 -9.12 4.54 -4.94
CA TYR A 138 -8.27 5.61 -5.45
C TYR A 138 -7.57 6.37 -4.32
N ASP A 139 -6.26 6.58 -4.44
CA ASP A 139 -5.49 7.48 -3.57
C ASP A 139 -5.48 8.90 -4.15
N PHE A 140 -5.11 9.02 -5.41
CA PHE A 140 -4.97 10.26 -6.15
C PHE A 140 -6.09 10.42 -7.18
N HIS A 141 -6.42 11.68 -7.47
CA HIS A 141 -7.40 11.98 -8.53
C HIS A 141 -6.80 11.69 -9.91
N GLU A 142 -7.26 10.65 -10.56
CA GLU A 142 -6.77 10.27 -11.88
C GLU A 142 -7.44 11.05 -13.03
N PRO A 143 -6.70 11.33 -14.11
CA PRO A 143 -5.30 10.96 -14.37
C PRO A 143 -4.27 12.01 -13.92
N THR A 144 -4.66 13.07 -13.24
CA THR A 144 -3.82 14.28 -13.05
C THR A 144 -3.39 14.54 -11.62
N GLY A 145 -3.78 13.70 -10.67
CA GLY A 145 -3.56 13.93 -9.24
C GLY A 145 -2.24 13.42 -8.68
N LEU A 146 -1.48 12.64 -9.44
CA LEU A 146 -0.16 12.18 -8.98
C LEU A 146 0.76 13.35 -8.66
N PRO A 147 1.64 13.23 -7.65
CA PRO A 147 2.63 14.24 -7.34
C PRO A 147 3.49 14.64 -8.54
N VAL A 148 3.59 15.94 -8.78
CA VAL A 148 4.45 16.53 -9.81
C VAL A 148 5.28 17.64 -9.19
N ILE A 149 6.51 17.85 -9.68
CA ILE A 149 7.38 18.94 -9.22
C ILE A 149 7.45 20.08 -10.25
N LYS A 150 7.47 21.31 -9.76
CA LYS A 150 7.74 22.54 -10.54
C LYS A 150 8.93 23.23 -9.91
N VAL A 151 9.90 23.65 -10.69
CA VAL A 151 11.15 24.26 -10.21
C VAL A 151 11.26 25.71 -10.64
N ASN A 152 11.89 26.56 -9.82
CA ASN A 152 12.23 27.95 -10.11
C ASN A 152 11.03 28.79 -10.60
N GLY A 153 9.84 28.55 -10.05
CA GLY A 153 8.62 29.28 -10.42
C GLY A 153 8.08 28.95 -11.83
N GLN A 154 8.59 27.92 -12.48
CA GLN A 154 8.07 27.46 -13.77
C GLN A 154 6.64 26.93 -13.65
N THR A 155 5.85 27.11 -14.70
CA THR A 155 4.49 26.58 -14.78
C THR A 155 4.46 25.10 -15.24
N SER A 156 5.49 24.68 -15.95
CA SER A 156 5.62 23.31 -16.45
C SER A 156 5.88 22.34 -15.30
N ALA A 157 5.01 21.37 -15.16
CA ALA A 157 5.16 20.30 -14.21
C ALA A 157 6.08 19.21 -14.77
N ILE A 158 6.89 18.63 -13.89
CA ILE A 158 7.80 17.53 -14.18
C ILE A 158 7.25 16.32 -13.42
N SER A 159 6.97 15.24 -14.14
CA SER A 159 6.58 13.97 -13.54
C SER A 159 7.76 13.30 -12.84
N ALA A 160 7.50 12.38 -11.94
CA ALA A 160 8.54 11.59 -11.30
C ALA A 160 9.45 10.90 -12.35
N SER A 161 10.74 10.82 -12.05
CA SER A 161 11.75 10.24 -12.96
C SER A 161 11.64 8.72 -13.06
N PHE A 162 10.94 8.10 -12.12
CA PHE A 162 10.70 6.66 -12.05
C PHE A 162 9.22 6.43 -11.72
N GLU A 163 8.74 5.22 -11.99
CA GLU A 163 7.42 4.80 -11.54
C GLU A 163 7.29 4.93 -10.03
N PRO A 164 6.16 5.43 -9.52
CA PRO A 164 5.92 5.49 -8.07
C PRO A 164 6.08 4.12 -7.40
N VAL A 165 6.63 4.11 -6.19
CA VAL A 165 6.81 2.88 -5.41
C VAL A 165 5.82 2.83 -4.27
N LEU A 166 5.02 1.77 -4.21
CA LEU A 166 4.24 1.45 -3.03
C LEU A 166 5.17 0.83 -1.98
N LEU A 167 5.47 1.59 -0.92
CA LEU A 167 6.34 1.16 0.18
C LEU A 167 5.63 0.23 1.15
N GLY A 168 4.33 0.40 1.31
CA GLY A 168 3.50 -0.42 2.19
C GLY A 168 2.03 -0.07 2.08
N SER A 169 1.19 -0.98 2.56
CA SER A 169 -0.26 -0.83 2.56
C SER A 169 -0.85 -1.61 3.74
N TYR A 170 -1.87 -1.06 4.38
CA TYR A 170 -2.64 -1.80 5.38
C TYR A 170 -4.12 -1.44 5.29
N GLN A 171 -4.98 -2.39 5.64
CA GLN A 171 -6.42 -2.15 5.65
C GLN A 171 -6.81 -1.28 6.85
N ASN A 172 -7.54 -0.22 6.60
CA ASN A 172 -8.06 0.73 7.58
C ASN A 172 -9.58 0.80 7.54
N GLY A 173 -10.24 -0.32 7.83
CA GLY A 173 -11.68 -0.41 7.83
C GLY A 173 -12.31 -0.77 6.48
N THR A 174 -13.58 -0.42 6.34
CA THR A 174 -14.37 -0.63 5.13
C THR A 174 -15.19 0.62 4.82
N PHE A 175 -15.56 0.79 3.58
CA PHE A 175 -16.43 1.87 3.10
C PHE A 175 -17.53 1.29 2.20
N PRO A 176 -18.80 1.72 2.34
CA PRO A 176 -19.88 1.27 1.48
C PRO A 176 -19.66 1.79 0.05
N SER A 177 -19.30 0.89 -0.85
CA SER A 177 -19.07 1.21 -2.26
C SER A 177 -20.33 1.74 -2.92
N PRO A 178 -20.27 2.90 -3.59
CA PRO A 178 -21.41 3.44 -4.32
C PRO A 178 -21.77 2.59 -5.55
N GLU A 179 -20.84 1.77 -6.03
CA GLU A 179 -21.03 0.91 -7.20
C GLU A 179 -21.64 -0.43 -6.82
N THR A 180 -21.00 -1.18 -5.93
CA THR A 180 -21.40 -2.54 -5.55
C THR A 180 -22.47 -2.58 -4.46
N LYS A 181 -22.68 -1.46 -3.73
CA LYS A 181 -23.54 -1.35 -2.53
C LYS A 181 -23.14 -2.28 -1.39
N GLN A 182 -21.90 -2.75 -1.40
CA GLN A 182 -21.31 -3.59 -0.37
C GLN A 182 -20.18 -2.83 0.33
N ASP A 183 -19.86 -3.23 1.55
CA ASP A 183 -18.70 -2.71 2.25
C ASP A 183 -17.43 -3.28 1.60
N GLU A 184 -16.62 -2.40 1.04
CA GLU A 184 -15.33 -2.72 0.44
C GLU A 184 -14.20 -2.30 1.38
N PRO A 185 -13.08 -3.05 1.43
CA PRO A 185 -11.94 -2.68 2.26
C PRO A 185 -11.34 -1.35 1.78
N VAL A 186 -10.91 -0.54 2.75
CA VAL A 186 -10.18 0.72 2.50
C VAL A 186 -8.76 0.54 2.99
N TYR A 187 -7.80 0.97 2.20
CA TYR A 187 -6.38 0.83 2.51
C TYR A 187 -5.74 2.18 2.78
N VAL A 188 -4.73 2.16 3.65
CA VAL A 188 -3.77 3.26 3.79
C VAL A 188 -2.47 2.82 3.13
N ASN A 189 -2.10 3.56 2.11
CA ASN A 189 -0.97 3.29 1.24
C ASN A 189 0.16 4.29 1.53
N THR A 190 1.41 3.82 1.53
CA THR A 190 2.58 4.69 1.60
C THR A 190 3.31 4.62 0.28
N TRP A 191 3.34 5.74 -0.43
CA TRP A 191 3.97 5.89 -1.73
C TRP A 191 5.25 6.68 -1.66
N ALA A 192 6.21 6.39 -2.55
CA ALA A 192 7.40 7.19 -2.78
C ALA A 192 7.51 7.60 -4.25
N PHE A 193 7.88 8.87 -4.43
CA PHE A 193 8.12 9.52 -5.73
C PHE A 193 9.52 10.08 -5.74
N GLN A 194 10.22 9.98 -6.88
CA GLN A 194 11.58 10.49 -7.02
C GLN A 194 11.72 11.33 -8.28
N TRP A 195 12.33 12.51 -8.13
CA TRP A 195 12.74 13.36 -9.25
C TRP A 195 14.24 13.52 -9.26
N ASN A 196 14.85 13.22 -10.39
CA ASN A 196 16.22 13.55 -10.72
C ASN A 196 16.21 14.84 -11.56
N LEU A 197 16.67 15.91 -10.96
CA LEU A 197 16.64 17.24 -11.57
C LEU A 197 17.84 17.43 -12.50
N ASP A 198 17.67 18.26 -13.53
CA ASP A 198 18.76 18.58 -14.46
C ASP A 198 19.96 19.15 -13.69
N PRO A 199 21.13 18.49 -13.72
CA PRO A 199 22.30 18.94 -13.00
C PRO A 199 22.86 20.29 -13.53
N ALA A 200 22.49 20.71 -14.72
CA ALA A 200 22.89 22.01 -15.29
C ALA A 200 22.04 23.17 -14.77
N VAL A 201 20.89 22.89 -14.15
CA VAL A 201 19.98 23.90 -13.62
C VAL A 201 20.21 24.09 -12.13
N ALA A 202 20.50 25.32 -11.73
CA ALA A 202 20.50 25.69 -10.32
C ALA A 202 19.05 25.77 -9.81
N ILE A 203 18.71 24.96 -8.84
CA ILE A 203 17.38 24.96 -8.22
C ILE A 203 17.38 25.97 -7.08
N GLN A 204 16.58 27.03 -7.21
CA GLN A 204 16.43 28.10 -6.22
C GLN A 204 15.13 27.96 -5.43
N SER A 205 14.16 27.26 -5.97
CA SER A 205 12.90 26.92 -5.31
C SER A 205 12.24 25.75 -6.04
N PHE A 206 11.37 25.03 -5.34
CA PHE A 206 10.49 24.07 -6.00
C PHE A 206 9.15 23.95 -5.28
N GLN A 207 8.21 23.34 -5.96
CA GLN A 207 6.88 23.03 -5.44
C GLN A 207 6.50 21.61 -5.89
N ILE A 208 5.97 20.83 -4.98
CA ILE A 208 5.37 19.52 -5.28
C ILE A 208 3.86 19.66 -5.08
N GLU A 209 3.09 19.43 -6.13
CA GLU A 209 1.62 19.46 -6.09
C GLU A 209 1.05 18.08 -6.32
N PHE A 210 0.00 17.75 -5.55
CA PHE A 210 -0.78 16.53 -5.75
C PHE A 210 -2.25 16.77 -5.41
N SER A 211 -3.12 15.99 -6.04
CA SER A 211 -4.56 16.04 -5.81
C SER A 211 -5.07 14.68 -5.41
N ALA A 212 -5.79 14.62 -4.30
CA ALA A 212 -6.40 13.40 -3.84
C ALA A 212 -7.89 13.35 -4.19
N VAL A 213 -8.44 12.15 -4.17
CA VAL A 213 -9.88 11.96 -4.37
C VAL A 213 -10.69 12.39 -3.14
N THR A 214 -11.96 12.64 -3.35
CA THR A 214 -12.92 12.87 -2.26
C THR A 214 -12.92 11.68 -1.29
N HIS A 215 -12.89 11.98 -0.01
CA HIS A 215 -12.79 11.04 1.12
C HIS A 215 -11.42 10.41 1.35
N ALA A 216 -10.42 10.69 0.52
CA ALA A 216 -9.05 10.33 0.84
C ALA A 216 -8.55 11.06 2.10
N GLN A 217 -7.51 10.52 2.73
CA GLN A 217 -6.94 11.02 3.98
C GLN A 217 -5.41 11.01 3.89
N VAL A 218 -4.75 12.14 4.16
CA VAL A 218 -3.29 12.21 4.25
C VAL A 218 -2.86 12.20 5.71
N TYR A 219 -2.11 11.16 6.10
CA TYR A 219 -1.66 10.93 7.47
C TYR A 219 -0.27 11.49 7.74
N ALA A 220 0.63 11.34 6.77
CA ALA A 220 2.01 11.79 6.89
C ALA A 220 2.62 12.10 5.51
N LEU A 221 3.58 13.02 5.52
CA LEU A 221 4.39 13.39 4.36
C LEU A 221 5.86 13.42 4.77
N GLN A 222 6.74 13.11 3.83
CA GLN A 222 8.19 13.22 3.99
C GLN A 222 8.79 13.75 2.70
N LEU A 223 9.63 14.75 2.81
CA LEU A 223 10.39 15.34 1.71
C LEU A 223 11.88 15.20 2.01
N ASP A 224 12.59 14.51 1.17
CA ASP A 224 14.04 14.35 1.27
C ASP A 224 14.72 15.00 0.06
N GLN A 225 15.83 15.67 0.30
CA GLN A 225 16.64 16.35 -0.68
C GLN A 225 18.07 15.87 -0.61
N THR A 226 18.74 15.69 -1.75
CA THR A 226 20.17 15.38 -1.79
C THR A 226 20.88 16.11 -2.93
N SER A 227 22.14 16.49 -2.69
CA SER A 227 23.02 17.11 -3.69
C SER A 227 23.63 16.11 -4.68
N VAL A 228 23.35 14.82 -4.51
CA VAL A 228 23.84 13.74 -5.39
C VAL A 228 22.72 13.26 -6.29
N LEU A 229 23.01 13.15 -7.59
CA LEU A 229 22.10 12.56 -8.56
C LEU A 229 21.99 11.05 -8.29
N GLN A 230 20.80 10.59 -7.94
CA GLN A 230 20.50 9.17 -7.74
C GLN A 230 20.08 8.57 -9.09
N SER A 231 21.03 7.96 -9.80
CA SER A 231 20.77 7.40 -11.14
C SER A 231 19.81 6.20 -11.14
N GLN A 232 19.53 5.64 -9.96
CA GLN A 232 18.58 4.55 -9.74
C GLN A 232 17.50 4.98 -8.77
N GLN A 233 16.41 4.29 -8.80
CA GLN A 233 15.32 4.46 -7.84
C GLN A 233 15.83 4.14 -6.42
N VAL A 234 15.65 5.08 -5.47
CA VAL A 234 16.19 4.95 -4.11
C VAL A 234 15.42 3.95 -3.25
N PHE A 235 14.14 3.79 -3.52
CA PHE A 235 13.35 2.74 -2.91
C PHE A 235 13.18 1.60 -3.91
N ALA A 236 13.53 0.39 -3.49
CA ALA A 236 13.19 -0.78 -4.27
C ALA A 236 11.67 -0.84 -4.43
N LYS A 237 11.19 -1.13 -5.64
CA LYS A 237 9.80 -1.59 -5.77
C LYS A 237 9.68 -2.75 -4.78
N ASN A 238 8.81 -2.59 -3.78
CA ASN A 238 8.30 -3.74 -3.09
C ASN A 238 7.51 -4.51 -4.15
N GLU A 239 8.23 -5.34 -4.91
CA GLU A 239 7.53 -6.39 -5.61
C GLU A 239 6.77 -7.11 -4.52
N LEU A 240 5.45 -6.95 -4.53
CA LEU A 240 4.58 -7.80 -3.73
C LEU A 240 5.15 -9.20 -3.89
N PRO A 241 5.56 -9.89 -2.82
CA PRO A 241 6.08 -11.23 -2.97
C PRO A 241 5.07 -11.93 -3.86
N PRO A 242 5.49 -12.48 -5.02
CA PRO A 242 4.58 -12.92 -6.05
C PRO A 242 3.56 -13.82 -5.38
N GLN A 243 2.29 -13.46 -5.50
CA GLN A 243 1.22 -14.05 -4.69
C GLN A 243 1.18 -15.54 -4.99
N ILE A 244 1.34 -16.35 -3.95
CA ILE A 244 1.17 -17.78 -4.06
C ILE A 244 -0.32 -18.06 -4.04
N LYS A 245 -0.86 -18.47 -5.17
CA LYS A 245 -2.28 -18.73 -5.36
C LYS A 245 -2.56 -20.22 -5.36
N LEU A 246 -3.46 -20.67 -4.51
CA LEU A 246 -4.04 -22.03 -4.62
C LEU A 246 -5.00 -22.03 -5.82
N VAL A 247 -4.67 -22.82 -6.84
CA VAL A 247 -5.45 -22.89 -8.10
C VAL A 247 -6.46 -24.00 -8.06
N SER A 248 -6.06 -25.16 -7.53
CA SER A 248 -6.98 -26.29 -7.43
C SER A 248 -6.59 -27.23 -6.29
N VAL A 249 -7.60 -27.91 -5.78
CA VAL A 249 -7.47 -29.01 -4.83
C VAL A 249 -7.89 -30.28 -5.55
N GLY A 250 -6.98 -31.24 -5.65
CA GLY A 250 -7.29 -32.53 -6.24
C GLY A 250 -8.28 -33.32 -5.38
N LEU A 251 -9.04 -34.18 -6.02
CA LEU A 251 -9.91 -35.11 -5.30
C LEU A 251 -9.05 -36.07 -4.45
N PRO A 252 -9.48 -36.39 -3.21
CA PRO A 252 -8.78 -37.34 -2.40
C PRO A 252 -8.68 -38.71 -3.08
N ALA A 253 -7.47 -39.20 -3.26
CA ALA A 253 -7.20 -40.55 -3.71
C ALA A 253 -6.75 -41.39 -2.51
N SER A 254 -7.18 -42.62 -2.43
CA SER A 254 -6.80 -43.54 -1.35
C SER A 254 -6.06 -44.76 -1.89
N SER A 255 -4.96 -45.09 -1.24
CA SER A 255 -4.23 -46.34 -1.47
C SER A 255 -4.00 -47.03 -0.11
N GLY A 256 -4.66 -48.14 0.11
CA GLY A 256 -4.65 -48.80 1.41
C GLY A 256 -5.23 -47.92 2.53
N LEU A 257 -4.44 -47.70 3.59
CA LEU A 257 -4.83 -46.89 4.75
C LEU A 257 -4.43 -45.41 4.62
N GLN A 258 -3.89 -45.00 3.48
CA GLN A 258 -3.45 -43.63 3.24
C GLN A 258 -4.42 -42.90 2.31
N THR A 259 -4.61 -41.63 2.57
CA THR A 259 -5.35 -40.69 1.71
C THR A 259 -4.39 -39.64 1.22
N PHE A 260 -4.40 -39.36 -0.09
CA PHE A 260 -3.56 -38.37 -0.75
C PHE A 260 -4.44 -37.24 -1.27
N VAL A 261 -4.03 -36.02 -1.06
CA VAL A 261 -4.66 -34.84 -1.65
C VAL A 261 -3.58 -34.01 -2.33
N THR A 262 -3.75 -33.73 -3.61
CA THR A 262 -2.81 -32.89 -4.38
C THR A 262 -3.37 -31.49 -4.47
N HIS A 263 -2.57 -30.52 -4.09
CA HIS A 263 -2.89 -29.10 -4.26
C HIS A 263 -1.98 -28.54 -5.33
N ARG A 264 -2.55 -27.81 -6.28
CA ARG A 264 -1.82 -27.03 -7.28
C ARG A 264 -1.79 -25.58 -6.86
N PHE A 265 -0.60 -25.03 -6.83
CA PHE A 265 -0.36 -23.62 -6.58
C PHE A 265 0.29 -22.98 -7.81
N GLU A 266 0.09 -21.68 -7.93
CA GLU A 266 0.83 -20.80 -8.82
C GLU A 266 1.53 -19.73 -7.98
N GLY A 267 2.76 -19.42 -8.34
CA GLY A 267 3.60 -18.46 -7.62
C GLY A 267 4.82 -18.07 -8.47
N PRO A 268 5.84 -17.46 -7.86
CA PRO A 268 7.06 -17.12 -8.58
C PRO A 268 7.76 -18.36 -9.12
N ALA A 269 8.31 -18.24 -10.34
CA ALA A 269 9.08 -19.32 -10.95
C ALA A 269 10.38 -19.57 -10.20
N ASP A 270 10.82 -20.84 -10.20
CA ASP A 270 12.12 -21.30 -9.68
C ASP A 270 12.41 -20.89 -8.21
N GLN A 271 11.37 -20.75 -7.39
CA GLN A 271 11.51 -20.43 -5.97
C GLN A 271 11.04 -21.57 -5.06
N THR A 272 11.67 -21.65 -3.90
CA THR A 272 11.22 -22.56 -2.84
C THR A 272 10.05 -21.91 -2.08
N ILE A 273 8.97 -22.65 -1.97
CA ILE A 273 7.73 -22.20 -1.34
C ILE A 273 7.38 -23.18 -0.22
N ASP A 274 7.05 -22.63 0.94
CA ASP A 274 6.60 -23.40 2.10
C ASP A 274 5.09 -23.32 2.19
N ILE A 275 4.44 -24.50 2.22
CA ILE A 275 3.03 -24.60 2.53
C ILE A 275 2.90 -25.08 3.96
N GLU A 276 2.40 -24.22 4.79
CA GLU A 276 2.07 -24.54 6.18
C GLU A 276 0.63 -25.05 6.26
N PHE A 277 0.40 -26.08 7.04
CA PHE A 277 -0.93 -26.65 7.21
C PHE A 277 -1.21 -27.02 8.67
N SER A 278 -2.46 -26.88 9.07
CA SER A 278 -2.93 -27.19 10.42
C SER A 278 -4.40 -27.59 10.41
N ALA A 279 -4.79 -28.46 11.33
CA ALA A 279 -6.17 -28.79 11.60
C ALA A 279 -6.88 -27.74 12.50
N ASN A 280 -6.13 -26.80 13.04
CA ASN A 280 -6.65 -25.77 13.95
C ASN A 280 -5.94 -24.45 13.73
N LEU A 281 -6.71 -23.40 13.39
CA LEU A 281 -6.18 -22.03 13.17
C LEU A 281 -5.56 -21.41 14.41
N ALA A 282 -5.99 -21.81 15.61
CA ALA A 282 -5.50 -21.25 16.86
C ALA A 282 -4.15 -21.83 17.32
N LEU A 283 -3.64 -22.86 16.66
CA LEU A 283 -2.34 -23.45 17.01
C LEU A 283 -1.19 -22.59 16.49
N SER A 284 -0.19 -22.39 17.33
CA SER A 284 1.06 -21.72 16.94
C SER A 284 1.97 -22.64 16.09
N ASN A 285 1.78 -23.94 16.17
CA ASN A 285 2.61 -24.93 15.47
C ASN A 285 1.88 -25.41 14.23
N TRP A 286 2.30 -24.90 13.09
CA TRP A 286 1.86 -25.37 11.78
C TRP A 286 2.92 -26.31 11.22
N GLU A 287 2.47 -27.41 10.63
CA GLU A 287 3.36 -28.28 9.88
C GLU A 287 3.72 -27.63 8.55
N VAL A 288 4.96 -27.81 8.10
CA VAL A 288 5.49 -27.19 6.89
C VAL A 288 5.80 -28.26 5.85
N LYS A 289 5.43 -28.00 4.61
CA LYS A 289 5.83 -28.79 3.46
C LYS A 289 6.35 -27.87 2.37
N SER A 290 7.65 -27.99 2.09
CA SER A 290 8.32 -27.18 1.07
C SER A 290 8.18 -27.82 -0.30
N GLY A 291 8.07 -26.99 -1.32
CA GLY A 291 8.09 -27.38 -2.73
C GLY A 291 8.83 -26.33 -3.56
N VAL A 292 9.36 -26.75 -4.70
CA VAL A 292 9.99 -25.84 -5.66
C VAL A 292 9.05 -25.63 -6.83
N SER A 293 8.78 -24.38 -7.17
CA SER A 293 8.00 -24.04 -8.35
C SER A 293 8.80 -24.31 -9.61
N THR A 294 8.10 -24.74 -10.66
CA THR A 294 8.71 -24.90 -12.00
C THR A 294 8.91 -23.56 -12.69
N GLY A 295 9.63 -23.52 -13.81
CA GLY A 295 9.92 -22.30 -14.57
C GLY A 295 8.70 -21.54 -15.07
N ASP A 296 7.50 -22.14 -15.03
CA ASP A 296 6.21 -21.49 -15.30
C ASP A 296 5.49 -20.98 -14.03
N GLY A 297 6.15 -21.09 -12.87
CA GLY A 297 5.57 -20.71 -11.58
C GLY A 297 4.56 -21.70 -11.01
N THR A 298 4.37 -22.86 -11.62
CA THR A 298 3.46 -23.90 -11.11
C THR A 298 4.19 -24.83 -10.16
N PHE A 299 3.54 -25.23 -9.06
CA PHE A 299 4.04 -26.29 -8.18
C PHE A 299 2.90 -27.10 -7.57
N TYR A 300 3.21 -28.32 -7.25
CA TYR A 300 2.27 -29.28 -6.67
C TYR A 300 2.74 -29.71 -5.28
N VAL A 301 1.83 -29.70 -4.33
CA VAL A 301 2.08 -30.27 -3.00
C VAL A 301 1.12 -31.41 -2.76
N ILE A 302 1.69 -32.58 -2.46
CA ILE A 302 0.91 -33.78 -2.15
C ILE A 302 0.91 -33.95 -0.63
N PHE A 303 -0.27 -33.89 -0.05
CA PHE A 303 -0.49 -34.16 1.36
C PHE A 303 -0.95 -35.60 1.52
N THR A 304 -0.33 -36.30 2.47
CA THR A 304 -0.65 -37.69 2.77
C THR A 304 -1.15 -37.78 4.21
N ALA A 305 -2.32 -38.35 4.40
CA ALA A 305 -2.89 -38.55 5.71
C ALA A 305 -3.13 -40.06 5.97
N SER A 306 -2.77 -40.53 7.16
CA SER A 306 -3.02 -41.87 7.65
C SER A 306 -3.46 -41.82 9.12
N GLY A 307 -4.15 -42.85 9.60
CA GLY A 307 -4.59 -42.94 10.99
C GLY A 307 -5.43 -41.74 11.45
N ASP A 308 -5.07 -41.17 12.62
CA ASP A 308 -5.80 -40.08 13.26
C ASP A 308 -5.77 -38.81 12.44
N LEU A 309 -4.71 -38.56 11.68
CA LEU A 309 -4.61 -37.41 10.77
C LEU A 309 -5.68 -37.47 9.67
N ARG A 310 -6.01 -38.66 9.20
CA ARG A 310 -7.09 -38.89 8.23
C ARG A 310 -8.45 -38.49 8.80
N GLU A 311 -8.74 -38.80 10.04
CA GLU A 311 -9.96 -38.38 10.72
C GLU A 311 -10.01 -36.88 10.98
N THR A 312 -8.85 -36.29 11.28
CA THR A 312 -8.70 -34.83 11.42
C THR A 312 -8.98 -34.12 10.10
N TRP A 313 -8.46 -34.62 8.98
CA TRP A 313 -8.71 -34.04 7.64
C TRP A 313 -10.18 -34.09 7.22
N ARG A 314 -10.93 -35.06 7.72
CA ARG A 314 -12.37 -35.13 7.50
C ARG A 314 -13.15 -33.98 8.15
N LYS A 315 -12.57 -33.35 9.17
CA LYS A 315 -13.17 -32.22 9.88
C LYS A 315 -12.76 -30.87 9.28
N GLY A 316 -11.72 -30.83 8.48
CA GLY A 316 -11.19 -29.66 7.81
C GLY A 316 -9.70 -29.46 8.07
N MET A 317 -9.03 -28.86 7.11
CA MET A 317 -7.63 -28.45 7.18
C MET A 317 -7.48 -27.03 6.69
N PHE A 318 -6.57 -26.29 7.29
CA PHE A 318 -6.21 -24.94 6.93
C PHE A 318 -4.82 -24.94 6.29
N PHE A 319 -4.65 -24.13 5.26
CA PHE A 319 -3.39 -24.01 4.54
C PHE A 319 -3.04 -22.54 4.42
N ARG A 320 -1.77 -22.23 4.53
CA ARG A 320 -1.20 -20.93 4.16
C ARG A 320 0.12 -21.15 3.46
N ALA A 321 0.42 -20.30 2.50
CA ALA A 321 1.69 -20.33 1.78
C ALA A 321 2.57 -19.17 2.21
N LYS A 322 3.87 -19.36 2.28
CA LYS A 322 4.87 -18.32 2.50
C LYS A 322 6.11 -18.62 1.66
N HIS A 323 6.88 -17.59 1.36
CA HIS A 323 8.20 -17.78 0.82
C HIS A 323 9.08 -18.44 1.88
N SER A 324 9.90 -19.41 1.46
CA SER A 324 10.91 -19.98 2.31
C SER A 324 11.96 -18.89 2.61
N ASN A 325 12.09 -18.52 3.88
CA ASN A 325 13.18 -17.66 4.30
C ASN A 325 14.44 -18.54 4.35
N ASN A 326 15.28 -18.47 3.33
CA ASN A 326 16.65 -18.98 3.37
C ASN A 326 17.57 -18.02 4.13
#